data_f3461c33e3a7366aa1b111afc0650ad0
#
_entry.id   f3461c33e3a7366aa1b111afc0650ad0
#
_cell.length_a   1.000
_cell.length_b   1.000
_cell.length_c   1.000
_cell.angle_alpha   90.00
_cell.angle_beta   90.00
_cell.angle_gamma   90.00
#
_symmetry.space_group_name_H-M   'P 1'
#
loop_
_entity.id
_entity.type
_entity.pdbx_description
1 polymer ?
#
loop_
_entity_poly.entity_id
_entity_poly.type
_entity_poly.pdbx_seq_one_letter_code
_entity_poly.pdbx_strand_id
1 'polypeptide(L)'
;MFLKAVNCFNEVKDREFIAKCIRDVIMEVGPSNVVQVVTNNAPVCKAAGLIIEAEFPSIYWTPCVVHTLNLALKNICAAKDTEKNSIVYKECSWITRVADDAMFIKNFVMGHSMRLSIFTSFSPLKLLSVASTRFASTIVMLRRFKLLKTGLQQMVISEQWSSYKDDDVQKAQFVKDTLLDDNWWEKVDYILSFTNPIYDVLRRTDTEAACLHLVYEMWDSMIEDVKKAIYTHEGISNAEISTFHQVVHAILIDRWTKSSTPLHCLAHSLNPRYYSIEWLSEDPNRVPPHQDIELTDEREKCFRRVFPDADERRTVNIEFANFSDGREGFGNLDAIVDRDKMDPKTWWLVHGARAPLLQKVALKLLAQPCSSSCCERNWSTYSFIHSLKRNKMAPHRAEALVFVHSNLRLLSRNTPQYHQEETKMWDVAGDEFGSLDDSGFLEVANLSLDEPGLEAGFINNI
;
A
#
# COMPACT_ATOMS: atom_id res chain seq x y z
N MET A 1 13.44 12.26 -5.20
CA MET A 1 14.91 12.21 -5.24
C MET A 1 15.38 11.19 -4.24
N PHE A 2 16.29 10.32 -4.62
CA PHE A 2 16.97 9.39 -3.71
C PHE A 2 18.19 10.09 -3.10
N LEU A 3 18.29 10.14 -1.78
CA LEU A 3 19.38 10.85 -1.10
C LEU A 3 20.56 9.93 -0.84
N LYS A 4 20.37 8.84 -0.10
CA LYS A 4 21.45 7.90 0.22
C LYS A 4 20.93 6.52 0.64
N ALA A 5 21.78 5.50 0.51
CA ALA A 5 21.70 4.25 1.23
C ALA A 5 22.81 4.22 2.30
N VAL A 6 22.56 3.52 3.41
CA VAL A 6 23.52 3.39 4.51
C VAL A 6 23.79 1.90 4.72
N ASN A 7 25.07 1.52 4.66
CA ASN A 7 25.47 0.17 4.99
C ASN A 7 25.46 -0.05 6.51
N CYS A 8 24.58 -0.93 6.97
CA CYS A 8 24.37 -1.24 8.39
C CYS A 8 24.90 -2.64 8.76
N PHE A 9 25.86 -3.20 8.00
CA PHE A 9 26.31 -4.58 8.16
C PHE A 9 26.86 -4.88 9.57
N ASN A 10 27.64 -3.94 10.13
CA ASN A 10 28.29 -4.11 11.44
C ASN A 10 27.53 -3.41 12.58
N GLU A 11 26.29 -2.95 12.35
CA GLU A 11 25.55 -2.15 13.30
C GLU A 11 24.40 -2.94 13.94
N VAL A 12 24.16 -2.71 15.22
CA VAL A 12 22.94 -3.18 15.88
C VAL A 12 21.80 -2.24 15.47
N LYS A 13 20.84 -2.78 14.74
CA LYS A 13 19.71 -2.02 14.17
C LYS A 13 18.62 -1.79 15.22
N ASP A 14 18.98 -1.18 16.34
CA ASP A 14 18.04 -0.77 17.37
C ASP A 14 17.39 0.59 17.02
N ARG A 15 16.45 1.02 17.86
CA ARG A 15 15.72 2.28 17.68
C ARG A 15 16.64 3.51 17.70
N GLU A 16 17.71 3.48 18.49
CA GLU A 16 18.63 4.61 18.63
C GLU A 16 19.47 4.77 17.35
N PHE A 17 19.95 3.66 16.81
CA PHE A 17 20.68 3.65 15.55
C PHE A 17 19.80 4.13 14.38
N ILE A 18 18.56 3.63 14.29
CA ILE A 18 17.62 4.04 13.23
C ILE A 18 17.28 5.53 13.39
N ALA A 19 16.98 6.00 14.61
CA ALA A 19 16.73 7.42 14.88
C ALA A 19 17.93 8.31 14.49
N LYS A 20 19.16 7.86 14.78
CA LYS A 20 20.38 8.56 14.36
C LYS A 20 20.45 8.68 12.83
N CYS A 21 20.23 7.59 12.10
CA CYS A 21 20.25 7.63 10.63
C CYS A 21 19.21 8.60 10.06
N ILE A 22 18.00 8.61 10.61
CA ILE A 22 16.92 9.53 10.22
C ILE A 22 17.30 10.97 10.55
N ARG A 23 17.80 11.23 11.75
CA ARG A 23 18.26 12.55 12.21
C ARG A 23 19.33 13.13 11.28
N ASP A 24 20.33 12.32 10.91
CA ASP A 24 21.41 12.75 10.04
C ASP A 24 20.85 13.24 8.68
N VAL A 25 19.84 12.57 8.14
CA VAL A 25 19.16 13.00 6.91
C VAL A 25 18.32 14.26 7.14
N ILE A 26 17.59 14.36 8.25
CA ILE A 26 16.82 15.56 8.58
C ILE A 26 17.73 16.78 8.69
N MET A 27 18.89 16.63 9.31
CA MET A 27 19.86 17.73 9.43
C MET A 27 20.47 18.12 8.08
N GLU A 28 20.70 17.15 7.19
CA GLU A 28 21.21 17.37 5.84
C GLU A 28 20.20 18.13 4.97
N VAL A 29 18.91 17.77 5.04
CA VAL A 29 17.81 18.39 4.28
C VAL A 29 17.41 19.75 4.88
N GLY A 30 17.62 19.91 6.17
CA GLY A 30 17.17 21.03 6.98
C GLY A 30 15.82 20.74 7.65
N PRO A 31 15.73 20.77 9.00
CA PRO A 31 14.51 20.40 9.74
C PRO A 31 13.25 21.17 9.31
N SER A 32 13.39 22.43 8.93
CA SER A 32 12.26 23.25 8.44
C SER A 32 11.66 22.79 7.09
N ASN A 33 12.40 21.98 6.34
CA ASN A 33 11.96 21.45 5.05
C ASN A 33 11.32 20.06 5.17
N VAL A 34 11.43 19.40 6.33
CA VAL A 34 10.85 18.09 6.59
C VAL A 34 9.54 18.25 7.36
N VAL A 35 8.50 17.56 6.95
CA VAL A 35 7.19 17.59 7.62
C VAL A 35 6.82 16.20 8.17
N GLN A 36 7.30 15.14 7.51
CA GLN A 36 7.06 13.77 7.95
C GLN A 36 8.24 12.84 7.68
N VAL A 37 8.29 11.77 8.45
CA VAL A 37 9.13 10.59 8.23
C VAL A 37 8.21 9.39 8.12
N VAL A 38 8.21 8.72 6.98
CA VAL A 38 7.43 7.50 6.76
C VAL A 38 8.35 6.29 6.89
N THR A 39 8.01 5.34 7.74
CA THR A 39 8.73 4.07 7.85
C THR A 39 7.76 2.89 7.73
N ASN A 40 8.30 1.68 7.61
CA ASN A 40 7.48 0.49 7.84
C ASN A 40 6.94 0.46 9.29
N ASN A 41 6.00 -0.45 9.57
CA ASN A 41 5.31 -0.50 10.85
C ASN A 41 6.04 -1.38 11.89
N ALA A 42 7.31 -1.74 11.65
CA ALA A 42 8.10 -2.52 12.60
C ALA A 42 8.22 -1.78 13.95
N PRO A 43 8.12 -2.48 15.09
CA PRO A 43 8.17 -1.86 16.40
C PRO A 43 9.42 -0.99 16.64
N VAL A 44 10.56 -1.42 16.09
CA VAL A 44 11.83 -0.67 16.19
C VAL A 44 11.78 0.64 15.39
N CYS A 45 11.17 0.63 14.20
CA CYS A 45 11.01 1.81 13.36
C CYS A 45 10.01 2.80 13.97
N LYS A 46 8.92 2.29 14.55
CA LYS A 46 7.97 3.11 15.32
C LYS A 46 8.66 3.79 16.49
N ALA A 47 9.44 3.04 17.28
CA ALA A 47 10.17 3.59 18.42
C ALA A 47 11.19 4.66 17.99
N ALA A 48 11.91 4.44 16.88
CA ALA A 48 12.80 5.44 16.30
C ALA A 48 12.05 6.69 15.83
N GLY A 49 10.90 6.51 15.16
CA GLY A 49 10.05 7.62 14.75
C GLY A 49 9.57 8.49 15.91
N LEU A 50 9.18 7.88 17.03
CA LEU A 50 8.78 8.61 18.24
C LEU A 50 9.96 9.42 18.86
N ILE A 51 11.20 8.91 18.77
CA ILE A 51 12.39 9.68 19.17
C ILE A 51 12.54 10.93 18.28
N ILE A 52 12.38 10.78 16.98
CA ILE A 52 12.43 11.91 16.03
C ILE A 52 11.32 12.93 16.30
N GLU A 53 10.10 12.48 16.56
CA GLU A 53 9.00 13.38 16.91
C GLU A 53 9.22 14.17 18.20
N ALA A 54 9.84 13.53 19.20
CA ALA A 54 10.18 14.21 20.45
C ALA A 54 11.28 15.28 20.27
N GLU A 55 12.22 15.02 19.36
CA GLU A 55 13.34 15.93 19.08
C GLU A 55 12.94 17.07 18.13
N PHE A 56 12.08 16.77 17.14
CA PHE A 56 11.60 17.73 16.14
C PHE A 56 10.07 17.83 16.20
N PRO A 57 9.48 18.68 17.05
CA PRO A 57 8.03 18.73 17.23
C PRO A 57 7.20 19.05 15.97
N SER A 58 7.79 19.67 14.96
CA SER A 58 7.13 19.97 13.68
C SER A 58 7.21 18.82 12.67
N ILE A 59 7.93 17.74 12.95
CA ILE A 59 8.08 16.58 12.09
C ILE A 59 7.24 15.45 12.65
N TYR A 60 6.42 14.83 11.81
CA TYR A 60 5.56 13.70 12.18
C TYR A 60 6.18 12.39 11.73
N TRP A 61 6.10 11.38 12.58
CA TRP A 61 6.27 10.00 12.14
C TRP A 61 4.92 9.46 11.67
N THR A 62 4.89 8.91 10.46
CA THR A 62 3.69 8.29 9.89
C THR A 62 3.99 6.84 9.51
N PRO A 63 3.14 5.88 9.93
CA PRO A 63 3.28 4.50 9.50
C PRO A 63 2.94 4.36 8.02
N CYS A 64 3.63 3.43 7.34
CA CYS A 64 3.39 3.15 5.93
C CYS A 64 1.98 2.57 5.72
N VAL A 65 1.17 3.24 4.90
CA VAL A 65 -0.21 2.82 4.59
C VAL A 65 -0.24 1.48 3.85
N VAL A 66 0.64 1.29 2.86
CA VAL A 66 0.77 0.01 2.11
C VAL A 66 1.03 -1.15 3.06
N HIS A 67 1.89 -0.94 4.04
CA HIS A 67 2.23 -1.92 5.04
C HIS A 67 1.05 -2.25 5.94
N THR A 68 0.30 -1.24 6.37
CA THR A 68 -0.93 -1.38 7.17
C THR A 68 -1.99 -2.22 6.43
N LEU A 69 -2.23 -1.92 5.14
CA LEU A 69 -3.17 -2.65 4.31
C LEU A 69 -2.73 -4.10 4.06
N ASN A 70 -1.43 -4.32 3.84
CA ASN A 70 -0.88 -5.66 3.73
C ASN A 70 -1.09 -6.48 5.01
N LEU A 71 -0.93 -5.86 6.18
CA LEU A 71 -1.22 -6.51 7.47
C LEU A 71 -2.73 -6.76 7.68
N ALA A 72 -3.61 -5.90 7.18
CA ALA A 72 -5.05 -6.17 7.17
C ALA A 72 -5.37 -7.43 6.34
N LEU A 73 -4.86 -7.50 5.12
CA LEU A 73 -5.00 -8.68 4.27
C LEU A 73 -4.41 -9.95 4.93
N LYS A 74 -3.28 -9.83 5.64
CA LYS A 74 -2.70 -10.93 6.43
C LYS A 74 -3.67 -11.46 7.47
N ASN A 75 -4.27 -10.57 8.22
CA ASN A 75 -5.21 -10.95 9.28
C ASN A 75 -6.45 -11.62 8.72
N ILE A 76 -6.91 -11.22 7.53
CA ILE A 76 -8.09 -11.79 6.87
C ILE A 76 -7.74 -13.10 6.16
N CYS A 77 -6.71 -13.10 5.30
CA CYS A 77 -6.43 -14.20 4.37
C CYS A 77 -5.52 -15.30 4.95
N ALA A 78 -4.84 -15.04 6.06
CA ALA A 78 -3.94 -16.00 6.72
C ALA A 78 -4.17 -16.02 8.24
N ALA A 79 -5.43 -16.07 8.64
CA ALA A 79 -5.83 -16.15 10.05
C ALA A 79 -5.24 -17.40 10.71
N LYS A 80 -4.58 -17.21 11.87
CA LYS A 80 -3.99 -18.31 12.65
C LYS A 80 -4.90 -18.67 13.80
N ASP A 81 -4.98 -19.98 14.10
CA ASP A 81 -5.71 -20.49 15.26
C ASP A 81 -4.91 -20.21 16.54
N THR A 82 -5.31 -19.18 17.26
CA THR A 82 -4.75 -18.80 18.56
C THR A 82 -5.88 -18.35 19.48
N GLU A 83 -5.73 -18.48 20.80
CA GLU A 83 -6.74 -18.06 21.77
C GLU A 83 -7.23 -16.62 21.55
N LYS A 84 -6.32 -15.70 21.18
CA LYS A 84 -6.66 -14.30 20.93
C LYS A 84 -7.33 -14.06 19.58
N ASN A 85 -7.29 -15.02 18.67
CA ASN A 85 -7.72 -14.86 17.28
C ASN A 85 -8.79 -15.90 16.88
N SER A 86 -9.39 -16.59 17.85
CA SER A 86 -10.31 -17.69 17.59
C SER A 86 -11.54 -17.29 16.76
N ILE A 87 -12.10 -16.10 16.99
CA ILE A 87 -13.24 -15.59 16.24
C ILE A 87 -12.84 -15.32 14.79
N VAL A 88 -11.72 -14.61 14.57
CA VAL A 88 -11.21 -14.34 13.22
C VAL A 88 -10.89 -15.63 12.49
N TYR A 89 -10.25 -16.59 13.15
CA TYR A 89 -9.94 -17.89 12.56
C TYR A 89 -11.21 -18.64 12.16
N LYS A 90 -12.22 -18.66 13.02
CA LYS A 90 -13.50 -19.30 12.72
C LYS A 90 -14.14 -18.73 11.44
N GLU A 91 -14.18 -17.41 11.30
CA GLU A 91 -14.83 -16.74 10.18
C GLU A 91 -13.97 -16.69 8.92
N CYS A 92 -12.63 -16.66 9.03
CA CYS A 92 -11.72 -16.44 7.90
C CYS A 92 -10.92 -17.68 7.45
N SER A 93 -10.90 -18.79 8.22
CA SER A 93 -10.05 -19.96 7.91
C SER A 93 -10.34 -20.62 6.55
N TRP A 94 -11.54 -20.46 6.02
CA TRP A 94 -11.90 -20.97 4.70
C TRP A 94 -11.13 -20.25 3.59
N ILE A 95 -10.77 -18.96 3.78
CA ILE A 95 -9.97 -18.16 2.84
C ILE A 95 -8.55 -18.73 2.76
N THR A 96 -7.96 -19.02 3.93
CA THR A 96 -6.63 -19.63 4.01
C THR A 96 -6.60 -20.97 3.26
N ARG A 97 -7.64 -21.80 3.42
CA ARG A 97 -7.73 -23.08 2.68
C ARG A 97 -7.76 -22.90 1.16
N VAL A 98 -8.57 -21.98 0.66
CA VAL A 98 -8.61 -21.67 -0.78
C VAL A 98 -7.26 -21.18 -1.30
N ALA A 99 -6.58 -20.33 -0.52
CA ALA A 99 -5.24 -19.83 -0.86
C ALA A 99 -4.19 -20.96 -0.87
N ASP A 100 -4.26 -21.87 0.10
CA ASP A 100 -3.37 -23.04 0.19
C ASP A 100 -3.60 -24.02 -0.95
N ASP A 101 -4.86 -24.27 -1.35
CA ASP A 101 -5.21 -25.06 -2.52
C ASP A 101 -4.64 -24.45 -3.81
N ALA A 102 -4.83 -23.17 -4.01
CA ALA A 102 -4.28 -22.46 -5.17
C ALA A 102 -2.74 -22.52 -5.21
N MET A 103 -2.09 -22.34 -4.05
CA MET A 103 -0.64 -22.47 -3.92
C MET A 103 -0.17 -23.90 -4.21
N PHE A 104 -0.90 -24.90 -3.72
CA PHE A 104 -0.61 -26.31 -4.00
C PHE A 104 -0.71 -26.61 -5.50
N ILE A 105 -1.82 -26.20 -6.13
CA ILE A 105 -2.04 -26.37 -7.59
C ILE A 105 -0.90 -25.71 -8.38
N LYS A 106 -0.59 -24.45 -8.06
CA LYS A 106 0.51 -23.73 -8.70
C LYS A 106 1.84 -24.49 -8.55
N ASN A 107 2.20 -24.91 -7.33
CA ASN A 107 3.45 -25.63 -7.07
C ASN A 107 3.47 -26.99 -7.81
N PHE A 108 2.35 -27.68 -7.85
CA PHE A 108 2.22 -28.96 -8.55
C PHE A 108 2.43 -28.82 -10.05
N VAL A 109 1.77 -27.81 -10.68
CA VAL A 109 1.89 -27.56 -12.12
C VAL A 109 3.28 -27.06 -12.49
N MET A 110 3.81 -26.08 -11.74
CA MET A 110 5.08 -25.43 -12.05
C MET A 110 6.31 -26.25 -11.63
N GLY A 111 6.14 -27.22 -10.72
CA GLY A 111 7.24 -28.00 -10.15
C GLY A 111 7.76 -29.13 -11.05
N HIS A 112 7.11 -29.41 -12.18
CA HIS A 112 7.52 -30.49 -13.09
C HIS A 112 7.44 -30.06 -14.55
N SER A 113 8.51 -30.29 -15.31
CA SER A 113 8.63 -29.83 -16.71
C SER A 113 7.51 -30.29 -17.63
N MET A 114 7.03 -31.54 -17.46
CA MET A 114 5.98 -32.10 -18.28
C MET A 114 4.62 -31.46 -17.97
N ARG A 115 4.27 -31.28 -16.68
CA ARG A 115 3.03 -30.61 -16.27
C ARG A 115 3.03 -29.15 -16.73
N LEU A 116 4.18 -28.48 -16.62
CA LEU A 116 4.35 -27.13 -17.13
C LEU A 116 4.17 -27.08 -18.64
N SER A 117 4.71 -28.07 -19.40
CA SER A 117 4.52 -28.17 -20.84
C SER A 117 3.06 -28.35 -21.22
N ILE A 118 2.33 -29.23 -20.50
CA ILE A 118 0.88 -29.40 -20.73
C ILE A 118 0.15 -28.07 -20.44
N PHE A 119 0.43 -27.42 -19.30
CA PHE A 119 -0.19 -26.15 -18.93
C PHE A 119 0.04 -25.06 -20.00
N THR A 120 1.26 -24.91 -20.51
CA THR A 120 1.57 -23.89 -21.52
C THR A 120 0.86 -24.12 -22.86
N SER A 121 0.39 -25.34 -23.13
CA SER A 121 -0.44 -25.62 -24.33
C SER A 121 -1.86 -25.06 -24.20
N PHE A 122 -2.36 -24.80 -22.99
CA PHE A 122 -3.70 -24.30 -22.72
C PHE A 122 -3.72 -22.84 -22.22
N SER A 123 -2.56 -22.26 -21.90
CA SER A 123 -2.48 -20.90 -21.38
C SER A 123 -1.24 -20.15 -21.87
N PRO A 124 -1.41 -18.94 -22.42
CA PRO A 124 -0.28 -18.08 -22.79
C PRO A 124 0.36 -17.41 -21.56
N LEU A 125 -0.33 -17.39 -20.41
CA LEU A 125 0.12 -16.71 -19.20
C LEU A 125 0.63 -17.72 -18.18
N LYS A 126 1.68 -17.36 -17.44
CA LYS A 126 2.25 -18.19 -16.36
C LYS A 126 1.43 -18.07 -15.07
N LEU A 127 1.44 -19.13 -14.26
CA LEU A 127 0.98 -19.07 -12.88
C LEU A 127 2.00 -18.27 -12.04
N LEU A 128 1.48 -17.41 -11.16
CA LEU A 128 2.31 -16.52 -10.37
C LEU A 128 2.72 -17.13 -9.04
N SER A 129 3.96 -16.89 -8.64
CA SER A 129 4.45 -17.24 -7.31
C SER A 129 4.00 -16.20 -6.29
N VAL A 130 3.67 -16.67 -5.09
CA VAL A 130 3.31 -15.82 -3.96
C VAL A 130 4.54 -15.57 -3.12
N ALA A 131 4.79 -14.31 -2.80
CA ALA A 131 5.78 -13.95 -1.81
C ALA A 131 5.25 -14.30 -0.40
N SER A 132 6.03 -15.04 0.38
CA SER A 132 5.62 -15.51 1.71
C SER A 132 5.30 -14.38 2.71
N THR A 133 5.73 -13.17 2.43
CA THR A 133 5.67 -12.02 3.33
C THR A 133 4.69 -10.92 2.89
N ARG A 134 4.13 -10.99 1.67
CA ARG A 134 3.18 -10.00 1.14
C ARG A 134 1.84 -10.67 0.81
N PHE A 135 0.86 -10.48 1.68
CA PHE A 135 -0.48 -11.07 1.52
C PHE A 135 -1.25 -10.54 0.31
N ALA A 136 -0.95 -9.32 -0.15
CA ALA A 136 -1.42 -8.83 -1.43
C ALA A 136 -1.05 -9.77 -2.60
N SER A 137 0.06 -10.51 -2.51
CA SER A 137 0.45 -11.50 -3.52
C SER A 137 -0.51 -12.69 -3.62
N THR A 138 -1.17 -13.05 -2.51
CA THR A 138 -2.25 -14.06 -2.52
C THR A 138 -3.42 -13.59 -3.39
N ILE A 139 -3.82 -12.32 -3.27
CA ILE A 139 -4.89 -11.74 -4.10
C ILE A 139 -4.49 -11.75 -5.58
N VAL A 140 -3.25 -11.36 -5.87
CA VAL A 140 -2.72 -11.38 -7.24
C VAL A 140 -2.69 -12.81 -7.81
N MET A 141 -2.29 -13.80 -7.00
CA MET A 141 -2.33 -15.21 -7.39
C MET A 141 -3.77 -15.65 -7.71
N LEU A 142 -4.74 -15.37 -6.83
CA LEU A 142 -6.14 -15.75 -7.06
C LEU A 142 -6.73 -15.03 -8.27
N ARG A 143 -6.41 -13.75 -8.50
CA ARG A 143 -6.79 -13.02 -9.73
C ARG A 143 -6.22 -13.72 -10.97
N ARG A 144 -4.96 -14.17 -10.92
CA ARG A 144 -4.33 -14.92 -12.01
C ARG A 144 -5.03 -16.27 -12.22
N PHE A 145 -5.37 -16.99 -11.17
CA PHE A 145 -6.17 -18.23 -11.29
C PHE A 145 -7.50 -17.98 -11.98
N LYS A 146 -8.23 -16.93 -11.59
CA LYS A 146 -9.50 -16.55 -12.24
C LYS A 146 -9.34 -16.27 -13.73
N LEU A 147 -8.30 -15.54 -14.13
CA LEU A 147 -7.98 -15.28 -15.55
C LEU A 147 -7.67 -16.57 -16.32
N LEU A 148 -7.07 -17.54 -15.66
CA LEU A 148 -6.64 -18.80 -16.25
C LEU A 148 -7.68 -19.92 -16.09
N LYS A 149 -8.84 -19.67 -15.46
CA LYS A 149 -9.85 -20.69 -15.14
C LYS A 149 -10.12 -21.63 -16.31
N THR A 150 -10.49 -21.11 -17.46
CA THR A 150 -10.82 -21.90 -18.65
C THR A 150 -9.65 -22.76 -19.11
N GLY A 151 -8.44 -22.21 -19.19
CA GLY A 151 -7.25 -22.95 -19.60
C GLY A 151 -6.88 -24.05 -18.59
N LEU A 152 -6.98 -23.77 -17.28
CA LEU A 152 -6.74 -24.76 -16.24
C LEU A 152 -7.76 -25.90 -16.26
N GLN A 153 -9.04 -25.60 -16.46
CA GLN A 153 -10.09 -26.61 -16.60
C GLN A 153 -9.89 -27.46 -17.87
N GLN A 154 -9.60 -26.83 -19.00
CA GLN A 154 -9.30 -27.54 -20.24
C GLN A 154 -8.07 -28.44 -20.12
N MET A 155 -7.03 -27.96 -19.44
CA MET A 155 -5.84 -28.76 -19.16
C MET A 155 -6.15 -30.07 -18.44
N VAL A 156 -6.90 -30.04 -17.34
CA VAL A 156 -7.16 -31.24 -16.50
C VAL A 156 -8.15 -32.23 -17.10
N ILE A 157 -8.94 -31.82 -18.11
CA ILE A 157 -9.83 -32.74 -18.86
C ILE A 157 -9.20 -33.22 -20.16
N SER A 158 -8.02 -32.73 -20.55
CA SER A 158 -7.37 -33.06 -21.80
C SER A 158 -6.86 -34.52 -21.83
N GLU A 159 -6.69 -35.05 -23.05
CA GLU A 159 -6.05 -36.34 -23.27
C GLU A 159 -4.60 -36.32 -22.82
N GLN A 160 -3.90 -35.18 -22.98
CA GLN A 160 -2.53 -35.01 -22.54
C GLN A 160 -2.38 -35.19 -21.02
N TRP A 161 -3.31 -34.62 -20.22
CA TRP A 161 -3.34 -34.79 -18.78
C TRP A 161 -3.65 -36.25 -18.38
N SER A 162 -4.61 -36.87 -19.05
CA SER A 162 -5.07 -38.23 -18.74
C SER A 162 -4.06 -39.31 -19.12
N SER A 163 -3.27 -39.09 -20.18
CA SER A 163 -2.27 -40.03 -20.68
C SER A 163 -0.92 -39.87 -19.98
N TYR A 164 -0.65 -38.72 -19.35
CA TYR A 164 0.53 -38.49 -18.56
C TYR A 164 0.49 -39.32 -17.27
N LYS A 165 1.44 -40.26 -17.15
CA LYS A 165 1.59 -41.06 -15.93
C LYS A 165 2.32 -40.24 -14.90
N ASP A 166 1.56 -39.63 -13.99
CA ASP A 166 2.12 -38.85 -12.89
C ASP A 166 2.68 -39.78 -11.81
N ASP A 167 3.83 -39.43 -11.23
CA ASP A 167 4.43 -40.15 -10.10
C ASP A 167 3.56 -40.02 -8.83
N ASP A 168 2.70 -39.00 -8.75
CA ASP A 168 1.80 -38.75 -7.63
C ASP A 168 0.35 -38.60 -8.10
N VAL A 169 -0.29 -39.74 -8.34
CA VAL A 169 -1.67 -39.83 -8.83
C VAL A 169 -2.67 -39.13 -7.90
N GLN A 170 -2.45 -39.18 -6.57
CA GLN A 170 -3.36 -38.57 -5.61
C GLN A 170 -3.33 -37.04 -5.72
N LYS A 171 -2.15 -36.44 -5.87
CA LYS A 171 -2.02 -35.00 -6.06
C LYS A 171 -2.60 -34.54 -7.40
N ALA A 172 -2.37 -35.31 -8.47
CA ALA A 172 -2.93 -35.03 -9.78
C ALA A 172 -4.47 -35.07 -9.75
N GLN A 173 -5.03 -36.04 -9.02
CA GLN A 173 -6.49 -36.14 -8.85
C GLN A 173 -7.03 -34.96 -8.01
N PHE A 174 -6.39 -34.59 -6.92
CA PHE A 174 -6.75 -33.42 -6.11
C PHE A 174 -6.77 -32.14 -6.97
N VAL A 175 -5.74 -31.91 -7.80
CA VAL A 175 -5.68 -30.76 -8.71
C VAL A 175 -6.85 -30.77 -9.68
N LYS A 176 -7.15 -31.92 -10.28
CA LYS A 176 -8.27 -32.06 -11.21
C LYS A 176 -9.62 -31.79 -10.52
N ASP A 177 -9.86 -32.41 -9.37
CA ASP A 177 -11.11 -32.27 -8.64
C ASP A 177 -11.33 -30.81 -8.19
N THR A 178 -10.29 -30.16 -7.66
CA THR A 178 -10.37 -28.76 -7.23
C THR A 178 -10.63 -27.80 -8.39
N LEU A 179 -9.94 -27.97 -9.52
CA LEU A 179 -10.12 -27.10 -10.70
C LEU A 179 -11.46 -27.28 -11.39
N LEU A 180 -12.12 -28.43 -11.20
CA LEU A 180 -13.46 -28.71 -11.74
C LEU A 180 -14.58 -28.44 -10.72
N ASP A 181 -14.26 -28.10 -9.47
CA ASP A 181 -15.24 -27.76 -8.43
C ASP A 181 -15.69 -26.31 -8.56
N ASP A 182 -16.93 -26.12 -9.03
CA ASP A 182 -17.52 -24.77 -9.16
C ASP A 182 -17.63 -24.05 -7.80
N ASN A 183 -17.86 -24.76 -6.71
CA ASN A 183 -17.94 -24.16 -5.36
C ASN A 183 -16.56 -23.60 -4.93
N TRP A 184 -15.44 -24.24 -5.35
CA TRP A 184 -14.11 -23.68 -5.11
C TRP A 184 -13.92 -22.35 -5.88
N TRP A 185 -14.38 -22.28 -7.12
CA TRP A 185 -14.33 -21.06 -7.93
C TRP A 185 -15.23 -19.95 -7.40
N GLU A 186 -16.42 -20.27 -6.90
CA GLU A 186 -17.30 -19.31 -6.21
C GLU A 186 -16.62 -18.70 -4.99
N LYS A 187 -15.90 -19.51 -4.20
CA LYS A 187 -15.09 -19.00 -3.07
C LYS A 187 -13.96 -18.08 -3.53
N VAL A 188 -13.25 -18.43 -4.63
CA VAL A 188 -12.24 -17.55 -5.23
C VAL A 188 -12.86 -16.21 -5.62
N ASP A 189 -14.02 -16.23 -6.30
CA ASP A 189 -14.72 -15.02 -6.70
C ASP A 189 -15.19 -14.19 -5.52
N TYR A 190 -15.67 -14.84 -4.46
CA TYR A 190 -16.04 -14.14 -3.23
C TYR A 190 -14.83 -13.50 -2.53
N ILE A 191 -13.73 -14.21 -2.39
CA ILE A 191 -12.49 -13.63 -1.83
C ILE A 191 -12.09 -12.38 -2.63
N LEU A 192 -12.07 -12.48 -3.94
CA LEU A 192 -11.68 -11.35 -4.80
C LEU A 192 -12.66 -10.19 -4.70
N SER A 193 -13.96 -10.43 -4.56
CA SER A 193 -14.97 -9.37 -4.53
C SER A 193 -14.76 -8.41 -3.34
N PHE A 194 -14.56 -8.92 -2.13
CA PHE A 194 -14.41 -8.07 -0.93
C PHE A 194 -12.95 -7.65 -0.67
N THR A 195 -11.95 -8.36 -1.21
CA THR A 195 -10.54 -7.96 -1.06
C THR A 195 -10.08 -6.99 -2.13
N ASN A 196 -10.78 -6.89 -3.27
CA ASN A 196 -10.45 -5.95 -4.34
C ASN A 196 -10.41 -4.50 -3.87
N PRO A 197 -11.38 -3.96 -3.10
CA PRO A 197 -11.30 -2.61 -2.59
C PRO A 197 -10.03 -2.36 -1.77
N ILE A 198 -9.64 -3.30 -0.91
CA ILE A 198 -8.43 -3.21 -0.09
C ILE A 198 -7.17 -3.20 -0.98
N TYR A 199 -7.14 -4.08 -1.97
CA TYR A 199 -6.03 -4.19 -2.91
C TYR A 199 -5.91 -2.94 -3.80
N ASP A 200 -7.02 -2.34 -4.20
CA ASP A 200 -7.02 -1.14 -5.05
C ASP A 200 -6.50 0.08 -4.30
N VAL A 201 -6.85 0.25 -3.01
CA VAL A 201 -6.26 1.29 -2.16
C VAL A 201 -4.78 1.02 -1.94
N LEU A 202 -4.39 -0.24 -1.66
CA LEU A 202 -2.98 -0.62 -1.53
C LEU A 202 -2.19 -0.23 -2.80
N ARG A 203 -2.70 -0.50 -3.99
CA ARG A 203 -2.06 -0.14 -5.25
C ARG A 203 -1.95 1.37 -5.47
N ARG A 204 -3.00 2.12 -5.16
CA ARG A 204 -3.02 3.59 -5.29
C ARG A 204 -2.05 4.26 -4.33
N THR A 205 -1.79 3.65 -3.17
CA THR A 205 -0.87 4.15 -2.16
C THR A 205 0.57 3.62 -2.31
N ASP A 206 0.78 2.52 -3.06
CA ASP A 206 2.10 1.95 -3.38
C ASP A 206 2.78 2.72 -4.54
N THR A 207 2.84 4.03 -4.40
CA THR A 207 3.41 4.94 -5.39
C THR A 207 4.31 5.97 -4.72
N GLU A 208 5.07 6.72 -5.53
CA GLU A 208 5.83 7.90 -5.08
C GLU A 208 5.01 9.19 -5.21
N ALA A 209 3.77 9.08 -5.69
CA ALA A 209 2.89 10.21 -5.87
C ALA A 209 2.45 10.80 -4.52
N ALA A 210 2.11 12.07 -4.54
CA ALA A 210 1.50 12.74 -3.41
C ALA A 210 0.09 12.20 -3.17
N CYS A 211 -0.09 11.43 -2.10
CA CYS A 211 -1.36 10.77 -1.79
C CYS A 211 -1.76 10.83 -0.31
N LEU A 212 -0.95 11.45 0.57
CA LEU A 212 -1.27 11.57 2.00
C LEU A 212 -2.68 12.15 2.24
N HIS A 213 -3.05 13.17 1.49
CA HIS A 213 -4.33 13.87 1.56
C HIS A 213 -5.54 13.07 1.06
N LEU A 214 -5.30 11.90 0.44
CA LEU A 214 -6.34 11.01 -0.06
C LEU A 214 -6.58 9.82 0.86
N VAL A 215 -5.68 9.53 1.81
CA VAL A 215 -5.70 8.30 2.61
C VAL A 215 -6.98 8.17 3.43
N TYR A 216 -7.44 9.24 4.07
CA TYR A 216 -8.65 9.23 4.89
C TYR A 216 -9.86 8.80 4.05
N GLU A 217 -10.14 9.49 2.95
CA GLU A 217 -11.23 9.19 2.03
C GLU A 217 -11.11 7.79 1.41
N MET A 218 -9.90 7.41 0.97
CA MET A 218 -9.68 6.08 0.42
C MET A 218 -9.98 4.97 1.42
N TRP A 219 -9.67 5.21 2.71
CA TRP A 219 -9.92 4.22 3.75
C TRP A 219 -11.40 4.09 4.07
N ASP A 220 -12.10 5.20 4.16
CA ASP A 220 -13.54 5.25 4.42
C ASP A 220 -14.33 4.58 3.29
N SER A 221 -14.10 5.02 2.05
CA SER A 221 -14.72 4.41 0.85
C SER A 221 -14.40 2.92 0.73
N MET A 222 -13.18 2.49 1.06
CA MET A 222 -12.78 1.09 1.04
C MET A 222 -13.61 0.24 2.01
N ILE A 223 -13.85 0.73 3.22
CA ILE A 223 -14.66 0.02 4.23
C ILE A 223 -16.09 -0.17 3.73
N GLU A 224 -16.68 0.86 3.14
CA GLU A 224 -18.04 0.77 2.58
C GLU A 224 -18.11 -0.18 1.37
N ASP A 225 -17.11 -0.15 0.47
CA ASP A 225 -17.04 -1.06 -0.67
C ASP A 225 -16.86 -2.53 -0.24
N VAL A 226 -16.06 -2.79 0.79
CA VAL A 226 -15.90 -4.12 1.39
C VAL A 226 -17.23 -4.60 1.97
N LYS A 227 -17.94 -3.75 2.72
CA LYS A 227 -19.27 -4.05 3.24
C LYS A 227 -20.25 -4.41 2.12
N LYS A 228 -20.33 -3.55 1.11
CA LYS A 228 -21.21 -3.76 -0.04
C LYS A 228 -20.93 -5.09 -0.76
N ALA A 229 -19.65 -5.44 -0.96
CA ALA A 229 -19.28 -6.69 -1.60
C ALA A 229 -19.71 -7.91 -0.77
N ILE A 230 -19.51 -7.89 0.54
CA ILE A 230 -19.89 -8.97 1.45
C ILE A 230 -21.42 -9.13 1.46
N TYR A 231 -22.16 -8.05 1.69
CA TYR A 231 -23.61 -8.07 1.78
C TYR A 231 -24.26 -8.51 0.45
N THR A 232 -23.70 -8.09 -0.66
CA THR A 232 -24.16 -8.53 -1.99
C THR A 232 -23.96 -10.03 -2.18
N HIS A 233 -22.82 -10.59 -1.77
CA HIS A 233 -22.56 -12.02 -1.90
C HIS A 233 -23.44 -12.86 -0.96
N GLU A 234 -23.62 -12.40 0.28
CA GLU A 234 -24.46 -13.10 1.26
C GLU A 234 -25.97 -12.95 0.97
N GLY A 235 -26.36 -12.05 0.07
CA GLY A 235 -27.75 -11.80 -0.30
C GLY A 235 -28.60 -11.19 0.82
N ILE A 236 -27.95 -10.43 1.72
CA ILE A 236 -28.59 -9.80 2.89
C ILE A 236 -28.75 -8.30 2.70
N SER A 237 -29.75 -7.73 3.39
CA SER A 237 -30.02 -6.30 3.38
C SER A 237 -29.11 -5.56 4.38
N ASN A 238 -28.99 -4.22 4.23
CA ASN A 238 -28.23 -3.39 5.17
C ASN A 238 -28.79 -3.38 6.60
N ALA A 239 -30.03 -3.86 6.82
CA ALA A 239 -30.65 -3.99 8.14
C ALA A 239 -30.25 -5.28 8.86
N GLU A 240 -29.68 -6.24 8.16
CA GLU A 240 -29.25 -7.53 8.70
C GLU A 240 -27.79 -7.48 9.12
N ILE A 241 -27.37 -8.47 9.91
CA ILE A 241 -26.03 -8.53 10.46
C ILE A 241 -25.26 -9.69 9.82
N SER A 242 -24.13 -9.39 9.16
CA SER A 242 -23.15 -10.39 8.74
C SER A 242 -22.05 -10.52 9.81
N THR A 243 -21.87 -11.73 10.35
CA THR A 243 -20.78 -12.01 11.31
C THR A 243 -19.43 -11.92 10.63
N PHE A 244 -19.33 -12.37 9.38
CA PHE A 244 -18.12 -12.25 8.59
C PHE A 244 -17.73 -10.79 8.35
N HIS A 245 -18.70 -9.95 7.94
CA HIS A 245 -18.47 -8.52 7.78
C HIS A 245 -18.01 -7.87 9.09
N GLN A 246 -18.65 -8.19 10.24
CA GLN A 246 -18.24 -7.62 11.53
C GLN A 246 -16.77 -7.93 11.84
N VAL A 247 -16.29 -9.14 11.55
CA VAL A 247 -14.90 -9.54 11.76
C VAL A 247 -13.96 -8.78 10.83
N VAL A 248 -14.28 -8.72 9.53
CA VAL A 248 -13.47 -7.99 8.54
C VAL A 248 -13.42 -6.51 8.87
N HIS A 249 -14.57 -5.90 9.18
CA HIS A 249 -14.68 -4.51 9.59
C HIS A 249 -13.83 -4.21 10.84
N ALA A 250 -13.92 -5.05 11.88
CA ALA A 250 -13.13 -4.88 13.09
C ALA A 250 -11.63 -4.91 12.81
N ILE A 251 -11.17 -5.79 11.89
CA ILE A 251 -9.77 -5.81 11.46
C ILE A 251 -9.39 -4.49 10.77
N LEU A 252 -10.21 -3.99 9.86
CA LEU A 252 -9.93 -2.75 9.14
C LEU A 252 -9.89 -1.54 10.07
N ILE A 253 -10.84 -1.43 11.00
CA ILE A 253 -10.87 -0.35 12.00
C ILE A 253 -9.66 -0.43 12.95
N ASP A 254 -9.29 -1.62 13.44
CA ASP A 254 -8.10 -1.79 14.28
C ASP A 254 -6.83 -1.34 13.55
N ARG A 255 -6.73 -1.63 12.26
CA ARG A 255 -5.60 -1.18 11.43
C ARG A 255 -5.61 0.32 11.19
N TRP A 256 -6.77 0.90 10.95
CA TRP A 256 -6.92 2.36 10.84
C TRP A 256 -6.48 3.06 12.12
N THR A 257 -7.03 2.67 13.25
CA THR A 257 -6.72 3.27 14.57
C THR A 257 -5.21 3.21 14.90
N LYS A 258 -4.51 2.14 14.45
CA LYS A 258 -3.07 1.98 14.67
C LYS A 258 -2.19 2.76 13.69
N SER A 259 -2.73 3.16 12.54
CA SER A 259 -1.96 3.80 11.45
C SER A 259 -2.40 5.23 11.15
N SER A 260 -3.61 5.62 11.50
CA SER A 260 -4.06 7.00 11.37
C SER A 260 -3.24 7.92 12.28
N THR A 261 -2.89 9.08 11.76
CA THR A 261 -2.18 10.13 12.52
C THR A 261 -2.87 11.47 12.26
N PRO A 262 -2.71 12.44 13.17
CA PRO A 262 -3.24 13.79 12.97
C PRO A 262 -2.88 14.41 11.62
N LEU A 263 -1.73 14.00 11.06
CA LEU A 263 -1.25 14.51 9.79
C LEU A 263 -2.12 14.07 8.60
N HIS A 264 -2.66 12.84 8.61
CA HIS A 264 -3.60 12.36 7.59
C HIS A 264 -4.88 13.20 7.59
N CYS A 265 -5.42 13.47 8.77
CA CYS A 265 -6.64 14.26 8.96
C CYS A 265 -6.44 15.72 8.53
N LEU A 266 -5.30 16.32 8.88
CA LEU A 266 -4.97 17.67 8.43
C LEU A 266 -4.78 17.74 6.92
N ALA A 267 -4.06 16.78 6.33
CA ALA A 267 -3.85 16.73 4.88
C ALA A 267 -5.19 16.58 4.13
N HIS A 268 -6.09 15.72 4.61
CA HIS A 268 -7.45 15.58 4.10
C HIS A 268 -8.22 16.89 4.22
N SER A 269 -8.20 17.55 5.38
CA SER A 269 -8.88 18.82 5.63
C SER A 269 -8.40 19.98 4.75
N LEU A 270 -7.17 19.88 4.20
CA LEU A 270 -6.60 20.91 3.32
C LEU A 270 -6.80 20.61 1.83
N ASN A 271 -7.42 19.49 1.48
CA ASN A 271 -7.74 19.19 0.09
C ASN A 271 -9.03 19.93 -0.33
N PRO A 272 -8.96 20.87 -1.28
CA PRO A 272 -10.12 21.66 -1.69
C PRO A 272 -11.28 20.83 -2.22
N ARG A 273 -11.00 19.67 -2.84
CA ARG A 273 -12.00 18.78 -3.42
C ARG A 273 -13.10 18.40 -2.42
N TYR A 274 -12.76 18.17 -1.16
CA TYR A 274 -13.71 17.74 -0.13
C TYR A 274 -14.65 18.82 0.36
N TYR A 275 -14.58 20.01 -0.25
CA TYR A 275 -15.51 21.14 -0.08
C TYR A 275 -16.25 21.46 -1.36
N SER A 276 -16.06 20.68 -2.45
CA SER A 276 -16.76 20.89 -3.70
C SER A 276 -18.18 20.34 -3.65
N ILE A 277 -19.09 20.96 -4.40
CA ILE A 277 -20.47 20.50 -4.53
C ILE A 277 -20.52 19.12 -5.19
N GLU A 278 -19.63 18.91 -6.18
CA GLU A 278 -19.51 17.66 -6.91
C GLU A 278 -19.24 16.50 -5.94
N TRP A 279 -18.19 16.59 -5.11
CA TRP A 279 -17.85 15.55 -4.17
C TRP A 279 -18.93 15.34 -3.09
N LEU A 280 -19.48 16.41 -2.53
CA LEU A 280 -20.52 16.34 -1.50
C LEU A 280 -21.84 15.71 -2.00
N SER A 281 -22.15 15.87 -3.30
CA SER A 281 -23.37 15.32 -3.89
C SER A 281 -23.28 13.85 -4.30
N GLU A 282 -22.09 13.26 -4.34
CA GLU A 282 -21.89 11.84 -4.70
C GLU A 282 -22.48 10.88 -3.64
N ASP A 283 -22.49 11.28 -2.35
CA ASP A 283 -23.07 10.51 -1.26
C ASP A 283 -23.75 11.45 -0.24
N PRO A 284 -25.02 11.20 0.16
CA PRO A 284 -25.75 12.04 1.10
C PRO A 284 -25.17 12.05 2.53
N ASN A 285 -24.29 11.09 2.86
CA ASN A 285 -23.63 11.03 4.16
C ASN A 285 -22.33 11.84 4.21
N ARG A 286 -21.83 12.33 3.07
CA ARG A 286 -20.60 13.13 3.02
C ARG A 286 -20.84 14.50 3.65
N VAL A 287 -19.93 14.84 4.53
CA VAL A 287 -19.86 16.18 5.14
C VAL A 287 -18.50 16.81 4.85
N PRO A 288 -18.44 18.15 4.70
CA PRO A 288 -17.15 18.79 4.50
C PRO A 288 -16.27 18.63 5.74
N PRO A 289 -14.95 18.52 5.61
CA PRO A 289 -14.01 18.18 6.69
C PRO A 289 -14.10 19.05 7.94
N HIS A 290 -14.55 20.30 7.83
CA HIS A 290 -14.71 21.18 8.99
C HIS A 290 -15.94 20.85 9.86
N GLN A 291 -16.86 20.03 9.38
CA GLN A 291 -18.05 19.56 10.10
C GLN A 291 -17.84 18.19 10.73
N ASP A 292 -16.77 17.50 10.37
CA ASP A 292 -16.39 16.23 10.98
C ASP A 292 -15.62 16.48 12.30
N ILE A 293 -16.07 15.82 13.38
CA ILE A 293 -15.50 16.01 14.74
C ILE A 293 -14.10 15.42 14.82
N GLU A 294 -13.89 14.20 14.29
CA GLU A 294 -12.57 13.54 14.29
C GLU A 294 -11.54 14.39 13.54
N LEU A 295 -11.89 14.80 12.32
CA LEU A 295 -10.99 15.64 11.51
C LEU A 295 -10.71 16.99 12.18
N THR A 296 -11.68 17.56 12.87
CA THR A 296 -11.52 18.83 13.59
C THR A 296 -10.58 18.70 14.77
N ASP A 297 -10.76 17.67 15.61
CA ASP A 297 -9.91 17.42 16.78
C ASP A 297 -8.45 17.13 16.37
N GLU A 298 -8.26 16.32 15.33
CA GLU A 298 -6.93 15.97 14.84
C GLU A 298 -6.23 17.15 14.15
N ARG A 299 -6.97 17.99 13.40
CA ARG A 299 -6.46 19.25 12.83
C ARG A 299 -5.98 20.20 13.93
N GLU A 300 -6.74 20.35 15.01
CA GLU A 300 -6.34 21.21 16.13
C GLU A 300 -5.05 20.71 16.79
N LYS A 301 -4.89 19.40 16.98
CA LYS A 301 -3.62 18.81 17.48
C LYS A 301 -2.46 19.18 16.57
N CYS A 302 -2.65 19.09 15.25
CA CYS A 302 -1.64 19.47 14.28
C CYS A 302 -1.31 20.97 14.37
N PHE A 303 -2.30 21.85 14.42
CA PHE A 303 -2.05 23.27 14.48
C PHE A 303 -1.34 23.68 15.78
N ARG A 304 -1.65 23.07 16.93
CA ARG A 304 -0.92 23.31 18.19
C ARG A 304 0.56 22.92 18.09
N ARG A 305 0.86 21.90 17.31
CA ARG A 305 2.22 21.38 17.13
C ARG A 305 3.02 22.19 16.09
N VAL A 306 2.39 22.56 14.98
CA VAL A 306 3.03 23.31 13.89
C VAL A 306 3.14 24.80 14.22
N PHE A 307 2.17 25.36 14.96
CA PHE A 307 2.10 26.75 15.38
C PHE A 307 2.07 26.85 16.92
N PRO A 308 3.24 26.75 17.58
CA PRO A 308 3.30 26.84 19.05
C PRO A 308 2.93 28.24 19.56
N ASP A 309 3.16 29.30 18.77
CA ASP A 309 2.71 30.65 19.09
C ASP A 309 1.19 30.77 19.02
N ALA A 310 0.58 31.40 20.02
CA ALA A 310 -0.86 31.49 20.16
C ALA A 310 -1.50 32.43 19.12
N ASP A 311 -0.80 33.49 18.70
CA ASP A 311 -1.33 34.45 17.74
C ASP A 311 -1.22 33.93 16.31
N GLU A 312 -0.10 33.25 15.98
CA GLU A 312 -0.01 32.50 14.72
C GLU A 312 -1.08 31.43 14.62
N ARG A 313 -1.32 30.68 15.70
CA ARG A 313 -2.33 29.65 15.74
C ARG A 313 -3.76 30.21 15.60
N ARG A 314 -4.04 31.38 16.19
CA ARG A 314 -5.31 32.09 15.96
C ARG A 314 -5.45 32.52 14.52
N THR A 315 -4.39 33.04 13.91
CA THR A 315 -4.37 33.46 12.50
C THR A 315 -4.64 32.29 11.57
N VAL A 316 -3.94 31.16 11.71
CA VAL A 316 -4.15 29.99 10.85
C VAL A 316 -5.55 29.39 11.00
N ASN A 317 -6.16 29.44 12.21
CA ASN A 317 -7.55 29.03 12.40
C ASN A 317 -8.54 29.95 11.67
N ILE A 318 -8.29 31.27 11.63
CA ILE A 318 -9.11 32.21 10.85
C ILE A 318 -8.92 31.94 9.35
N GLU A 319 -7.70 31.73 8.89
CA GLU A 319 -7.39 31.38 7.50
C GLU A 319 -8.12 30.08 7.09
N PHE A 320 -8.12 29.07 7.97
CA PHE A 320 -8.85 27.82 7.74
C PHE A 320 -10.37 28.04 7.69
N ALA A 321 -10.93 28.85 8.59
CA ALA A 321 -12.35 29.18 8.57
C ALA A 321 -12.74 29.87 7.25
N ASN A 322 -11.94 30.84 6.79
CA ASN A 322 -12.16 31.51 5.51
C ASN A 322 -12.10 30.56 4.33
N PHE A 323 -11.12 29.64 4.31
CA PHE A 323 -11.00 28.62 3.28
C PHE A 323 -12.20 27.65 3.28
N SER A 324 -12.56 27.11 4.44
CA SER A 324 -13.61 26.08 4.56
C SER A 324 -15.00 26.63 4.26
N ASP A 325 -15.27 27.88 4.63
CA ASP A 325 -16.57 28.56 4.44
C ASP A 325 -16.62 29.39 3.13
N GLY A 326 -15.55 29.39 2.34
CA GLY A 326 -15.53 30.12 1.08
C GLY A 326 -15.56 31.63 1.22
N ARG A 327 -14.86 32.18 2.23
CA ARG A 327 -14.75 33.64 2.46
C ARG A 327 -13.43 34.21 1.91
N GLU A 328 -13.26 35.52 1.98
CA GLU A 328 -11.98 36.23 1.72
C GLU A 328 -11.30 35.86 0.37
N GLY A 329 -12.10 35.70 -0.69
CA GLY A 329 -11.63 35.33 -2.02
C GLY A 329 -11.70 33.84 -2.35
N PHE A 330 -11.81 32.95 -1.37
CA PHE A 330 -12.11 31.54 -1.58
C PHE A 330 -13.56 31.29 -2.06
N GLY A 331 -14.43 32.31 -1.97
CA GLY A 331 -15.79 32.32 -2.49
C GLY A 331 -15.90 32.81 -3.94
N ASN A 332 -14.80 33.16 -4.61
CA ASN A 332 -14.82 33.49 -6.03
C ASN A 332 -15.28 32.28 -6.83
N LEU A 333 -16.06 32.51 -7.91
CA LEU A 333 -16.63 31.45 -8.73
C LEU A 333 -15.54 30.50 -9.26
N ASP A 334 -14.43 31.02 -9.75
CA ASP A 334 -13.31 30.21 -10.25
C ASP A 334 -12.70 29.36 -9.13
N ALA A 335 -12.47 29.94 -7.95
CA ALA A 335 -11.93 29.19 -6.80
C ALA A 335 -12.84 28.04 -6.37
N ILE A 336 -14.17 28.23 -6.42
CA ILE A 336 -15.15 27.19 -6.08
C ILE A 336 -15.16 26.09 -7.14
N VAL A 337 -15.24 26.44 -8.42
CA VAL A 337 -15.27 25.49 -9.55
C VAL A 337 -13.98 24.70 -9.65
N ASP A 338 -12.85 25.34 -9.37
CA ASP A 338 -11.53 24.71 -9.43
C ASP A 338 -11.28 23.72 -8.27
N ARG A 339 -12.08 23.72 -7.20
CA ARG A 339 -11.94 22.79 -6.05
C ARG A 339 -11.93 21.33 -6.45
N ASP A 340 -12.76 20.94 -7.42
CA ASP A 340 -12.84 19.55 -7.91
C ASP A 340 -11.95 19.31 -9.14
N LYS A 341 -11.68 20.35 -9.94
CA LYS A 341 -11.03 20.22 -11.26
C LYS A 341 -9.51 20.37 -11.22
N MET A 342 -8.99 21.13 -10.26
CA MET A 342 -7.55 21.34 -10.14
C MET A 342 -6.90 20.32 -9.21
N ASP A 343 -5.65 19.98 -9.52
CA ASP A 343 -4.77 19.35 -8.54
C ASP A 343 -4.72 20.19 -7.24
N PRO A 344 -4.89 19.58 -6.05
CA PRO A 344 -5.00 20.32 -4.80
C PRO A 344 -3.85 21.28 -4.52
N LYS A 345 -2.61 20.89 -4.85
CA LYS A 345 -1.44 21.77 -4.68
C LYS A 345 -1.49 22.96 -5.62
N THR A 346 -1.87 22.73 -6.88
CA THR A 346 -2.05 23.79 -7.88
C THR A 346 -3.15 24.76 -7.46
N TRP A 347 -4.26 24.25 -6.94
CA TRP A 347 -5.34 25.07 -6.41
C TRP A 347 -4.84 26.02 -5.30
N TRP A 348 -4.06 25.52 -4.34
CA TRP A 348 -3.48 26.35 -3.29
C TRP A 348 -2.48 27.38 -3.81
N LEU A 349 -1.73 27.08 -4.86
CA LEU A 349 -0.82 28.05 -5.50
C LEU A 349 -1.59 29.20 -6.14
N VAL A 350 -2.72 28.92 -6.78
CA VAL A 350 -3.54 29.91 -7.50
C VAL A 350 -4.41 30.73 -6.53
N HIS A 351 -5.11 30.06 -5.62
CA HIS A 351 -6.16 30.68 -4.82
C HIS A 351 -5.76 30.93 -3.34
N GLY A 352 -4.67 30.36 -2.86
CA GLY A 352 -4.29 30.37 -1.43
C GLY A 352 -3.58 31.63 -0.92
N ALA A 353 -3.29 32.61 -1.76
CA ALA A 353 -2.44 33.77 -1.40
C ALA A 353 -2.98 34.61 -0.22
N ARG A 354 -4.28 34.56 0.07
CA ARG A 354 -4.92 35.29 1.19
C ARG A 354 -4.84 34.55 2.53
N ALA A 355 -4.33 33.31 2.51
CA ALA A 355 -4.12 32.48 3.71
C ALA A 355 -2.67 31.99 3.75
N PRO A 356 -1.69 32.86 3.95
CA PRO A 356 -0.28 32.53 3.76
C PRO A 356 0.26 31.47 4.74
N LEU A 357 -0.20 31.44 5.99
CA LEU A 357 0.20 30.40 6.96
C LEU A 357 -0.39 29.04 6.56
N LEU A 358 -1.66 29.02 6.24
CA LEU A 358 -2.36 27.81 5.82
C LEU A 358 -1.84 27.29 4.47
N GLN A 359 -1.63 28.19 3.48
CA GLN A 359 -1.06 27.85 2.18
C GLN A 359 0.31 27.16 2.32
N LYS A 360 1.18 27.68 3.19
CA LYS A 360 2.51 27.09 3.45
C LYS A 360 2.41 25.66 3.96
N VAL A 361 1.45 25.39 4.85
CA VAL A 361 1.20 24.04 5.38
C VAL A 361 0.58 23.16 4.28
N ALA A 362 -0.43 23.67 3.57
CA ALA A 362 -1.10 22.93 2.50
C ALA A 362 -0.12 22.49 1.40
N LEU A 363 0.73 23.37 0.91
CA LEU A 363 1.71 23.06 -0.13
C LEU A 363 2.73 21.99 0.32
N LYS A 364 3.05 21.92 1.62
CA LYS A 364 3.91 20.86 2.16
C LYS A 364 3.16 19.53 2.26
N LEU A 365 1.96 19.52 2.82
CA LEU A 365 1.21 18.28 3.08
C LEU A 365 0.63 17.64 1.82
N LEU A 366 0.10 18.46 0.92
CA LEU A 366 -0.48 17.98 -0.34
C LEU A 366 0.57 17.45 -1.33
N ALA A 367 1.85 17.59 -1.02
CA ALA A 367 2.96 17.04 -1.78
C ALA A 367 3.54 15.73 -1.17
N GLN A 368 2.95 15.22 -0.08
CA GLN A 368 3.53 14.10 0.65
C GLN A 368 3.02 12.75 0.16
N PRO A 369 3.91 11.73 0.03
CA PRO A 369 3.50 10.34 -0.12
C PRO A 369 2.99 9.80 1.22
N CYS A 370 2.30 8.66 1.20
CA CYS A 370 1.80 7.99 2.40
C CYS A 370 2.46 6.63 2.65
N SER A 371 3.50 6.29 1.90
CA SER A 371 4.15 4.98 2.01
C SER A 371 5.67 5.06 1.95
N SER A 372 6.34 4.05 2.53
CA SER A 372 7.78 3.82 2.44
C SER A 372 8.19 2.96 1.24
N SER A 373 7.28 2.64 0.34
CA SER A 373 7.49 1.71 -0.77
C SER A 373 8.61 2.14 -1.72
N CYS A 374 8.83 3.45 -1.86
CA CYS A 374 9.96 3.97 -2.65
C CYS A 374 11.32 3.52 -2.10
N CYS A 375 11.46 3.41 -0.77
CA CYS A 375 12.66 2.88 -0.13
C CYS A 375 12.79 1.37 -0.36
N GLU A 376 11.70 0.62 -0.25
CA GLU A 376 11.68 -0.83 -0.47
C GLU A 376 12.04 -1.20 -1.92
N ARG A 377 11.58 -0.43 -2.90
CA ARG A 377 11.97 -0.61 -4.31
C ARG A 377 13.47 -0.44 -4.53
N ASN A 378 14.15 0.38 -3.75
CA ASN A 378 15.60 0.53 -3.82
C ASN A 378 16.37 -0.69 -3.28
N TRP A 379 15.77 -1.50 -2.39
CA TRP A 379 16.38 -2.75 -1.94
C TRP A 379 16.57 -3.75 -3.09
N SER A 380 15.63 -3.83 -4.02
CA SER A 380 15.75 -4.65 -5.22
C SER A 380 16.94 -4.20 -6.08
N THR A 381 17.09 -2.89 -6.27
CA THR A 381 18.22 -2.29 -6.97
C THR A 381 19.53 -2.60 -6.24
N TYR A 382 19.56 -2.46 -4.92
CA TYR A 382 20.73 -2.76 -4.11
C TYR A 382 21.11 -4.25 -4.21
N SER A 383 20.15 -5.15 -4.06
CA SER A 383 20.37 -6.60 -4.20
C SER A 383 20.86 -7.00 -5.59
N PHE A 384 20.34 -6.34 -6.63
CA PHE A 384 20.81 -6.56 -8.01
C PHE A 384 22.24 -6.09 -8.20
N ILE A 385 22.60 -4.92 -7.70
CA ILE A 385 23.95 -4.34 -7.80
C ILE A 385 24.94 -5.13 -6.93
N HIS A 386 24.53 -5.48 -5.70
CA HIS A 386 25.37 -6.19 -4.71
C HIS A 386 25.06 -7.70 -4.66
N SER A 387 24.85 -8.33 -5.81
CA SER A 387 24.56 -9.76 -5.87
C SER A 387 25.81 -10.61 -5.60
N LEU A 388 25.61 -11.83 -5.07
CA LEU A 388 26.68 -12.84 -4.85
C LEU A 388 27.51 -13.12 -6.10
N LYS A 389 26.94 -12.98 -7.29
CA LYS A 389 27.66 -13.10 -8.58
C LYS A 389 28.66 -11.96 -8.81
N ARG A 390 28.53 -10.84 -8.09
CA ARG A 390 29.39 -9.65 -8.18
C ARG A 390 30.19 -9.40 -6.91
N ASN A 391 30.51 -10.43 -6.17
CA ASN A 391 31.03 -10.50 -4.79
C ASN A 391 32.28 -9.73 -4.41
N LYS A 392 32.83 -8.90 -5.26
CA LYS A 392 34.07 -8.14 -4.94
C LYS A 392 33.87 -6.62 -4.90
N MET A 393 32.62 -6.17 -4.88
CA MET A 393 32.35 -4.74 -4.85
C MET A 393 32.37 -4.24 -3.39
N ALA A 394 33.18 -3.23 -3.14
CA ALA A 394 33.19 -2.57 -1.84
C ALA A 394 31.84 -1.91 -1.56
N PRO A 395 31.30 -1.95 -0.30
CA PRO A 395 29.98 -1.42 0.04
C PRO A 395 29.75 0.03 -0.40
N HIS A 396 30.72 0.93 -0.20
CA HIS A 396 30.62 2.33 -0.61
C HIS A 396 30.44 2.51 -2.13
N ARG A 397 31.00 1.59 -2.94
CA ARG A 397 30.82 1.60 -4.39
C ARG A 397 29.43 1.10 -4.79
N ALA A 398 28.87 0.14 -4.05
CA ALA A 398 27.51 -0.31 -4.25
C ALA A 398 26.52 0.83 -3.92
N GLU A 399 26.72 1.55 -2.80
CA GLU A 399 25.92 2.72 -2.42
C GLU A 399 25.96 3.81 -3.51
N ALA A 400 27.13 4.14 -4.03
CA ALA A 400 27.28 5.12 -5.10
C ALA A 400 26.54 4.67 -6.39
N LEU A 401 26.61 3.41 -6.76
CA LEU A 401 25.89 2.88 -7.93
C LEU A 401 24.38 2.87 -7.72
N VAL A 402 23.89 2.51 -6.53
CA VAL A 402 22.47 2.60 -6.18
C VAL A 402 21.99 4.05 -6.27
N PHE A 403 22.77 4.99 -5.75
CA PHE A 403 22.46 6.42 -5.84
C PHE A 403 22.32 6.88 -7.30
N VAL A 404 23.32 6.60 -8.13
CA VAL A 404 23.27 6.98 -9.55
C VAL A 404 22.11 6.32 -10.27
N HIS A 405 21.95 5.00 -10.13
CA HIS A 405 20.88 4.24 -10.78
C HIS A 405 19.49 4.75 -10.38
N SER A 406 19.24 4.93 -9.07
CA SER A 406 17.93 5.36 -8.58
C SER A 406 17.59 6.78 -9.05
N ASN A 407 18.55 7.71 -9.02
CA ASN A 407 18.29 9.08 -9.46
C ASN A 407 18.17 9.19 -10.99
N LEU A 408 18.96 8.46 -11.78
CA LEU A 408 18.80 8.41 -13.24
C LEU A 408 17.43 7.85 -13.62
N ARG A 409 16.97 6.81 -12.93
CA ARG A 409 15.63 6.24 -13.12
C ARG A 409 14.53 7.26 -12.82
N LEU A 410 14.63 7.99 -11.71
CA LEU A 410 13.68 9.05 -11.37
C LEU A 410 13.67 10.19 -12.40
N LEU A 411 14.83 10.53 -12.97
CA LEU A 411 14.93 11.53 -14.05
C LEU A 411 14.32 11.01 -15.36
N SER A 412 14.55 9.72 -15.70
CA SER A 412 14.02 9.14 -16.94
C SER A 412 12.49 9.09 -16.96
N ARG A 413 11.82 8.97 -15.82
CA ARG A 413 10.36 8.98 -15.70
C ARG A 413 9.70 10.25 -16.27
N ASN A 414 10.42 11.36 -16.31
CA ASN A 414 9.93 12.62 -16.88
C ASN A 414 10.18 12.74 -18.39
N THR A 415 10.70 11.70 -19.03
CA THR A 415 11.01 11.71 -20.47
C THR A 415 9.90 11.07 -21.29
N PRO A 416 9.65 11.55 -22.54
CA PRO A 416 8.70 10.92 -23.45
C PRO A 416 9.02 9.46 -23.75
N GLN A 417 10.30 9.09 -23.79
CA GLN A 417 10.78 7.73 -24.05
C GLN A 417 10.36 6.76 -22.94
N TYR A 418 10.30 7.22 -21.69
CA TYR A 418 9.79 6.41 -20.59
C TYR A 418 8.30 6.08 -20.78
N HIS A 419 7.51 7.07 -21.19
CA HIS A 419 6.08 6.87 -21.44
C HIS A 419 5.82 5.99 -22.69
N GLN A 420 6.75 5.94 -23.62
CA GLN A 420 6.70 5.10 -24.83
C GLN A 420 7.25 3.68 -24.63
N GLU A 421 7.53 3.29 -23.38
CA GLU A 421 8.03 1.96 -22.99
C GLU A 421 9.50 1.62 -23.38
N GLU A 422 10.17 2.45 -24.17
CA GLU A 422 11.54 2.18 -24.62
C GLU A 422 12.57 2.07 -23.48
N THR A 423 12.30 2.71 -22.33
CA THR A 423 13.20 2.70 -21.16
C THR A 423 12.67 1.91 -19.97
N LYS A 424 11.46 1.36 -20.06
CA LYS A 424 10.83 0.56 -18.97
C LYS A 424 11.56 -0.75 -18.67
N MET A 425 12.42 -1.23 -19.56
CA MET A 425 13.24 -2.44 -19.37
C MET A 425 14.07 -2.44 -18.08
N TRP A 426 14.33 -1.28 -17.50
CA TRP A 426 15.13 -1.12 -16.29
C TRP A 426 14.27 -0.84 -15.04
N ASP A 427 12.99 -0.58 -15.23
CA ASP A 427 12.06 -0.28 -14.18
C ASP A 427 11.24 -1.54 -13.87
N VAL A 428 11.81 -2.41 -13.04
CA VAL A 428 11.19 -3.68 -12.61
C VAL A 428 9.84 -3.46 -11.89
N ALA A 429 9.51 -2.20 -11.61
CA ALA A 429 8.25 -1.76 -11.02
C ALA A 429 7.71 -0.55 -11.80
N GLY A 430 7.23 -0.78 -13.01
CA GLY A 430 6.52 0.26 -13.78
C GLY A 430 5.35 0.83 -12.97
N ASP A 431 5.13 2.15 -13.07
CA ASP A 431 4.03 2.82 -12.36
C ASP A 431 2.64 2.37 -12.86
N GLU A 432 2.60 1.71 -14.01
CA GLU A 432 1.40 1.06 -14.56
C GLU A 432 1.47 -0.45 -14.38
N PHE A 433 0.81 -0.94 -13.36
CA PHE A 433 0.50 -2.37 -13.22
C PHE A 433 -0.52 -2.88 -14.25
N GLY A 434 -0.51 -2.31 -15.44
CA GLY A 434 -1.43 -2.70 -16.52
C GLY A 434 -1.17 -4.11 -17.06
N SER A 435 0.06 -4.59 -16.96
CA SER A 435 0.45 -5.93 -17.38
C SER A 435 0.72 -6.80 -16.16
N LEU A 436 -0.10 -7.84 -15.99
CA LEU A 436 0.09 -8.91 -15.00
C LEU A 436 1.39 -9.72 -15.25
N ASP A 437 2.15 -9.39 -16.28
CA ASP A 437 3.43 -10.04 -16.63
C ASP A 437 4.61 -9.57 -15.77
N ASP A 438 4.50 -8.44 -15.06
CA ASP A 438 5.52 -7.92 -14.15
C ASP A 438 5.52 -8.57 -12.75
N SER A 439 5.13 -9.83 -12.68
CA SER A 439 5.11 -10.63 -11.43
C SER A 439 6.47 -10.84 -10.77
N GLY A 440 7.57 -10.62 -11.49
CA GLY A 440 8.92 -10.65 -10.92
C GLY A 440 9.16 -9.61 -9.82
N PHE A 441 8.35 -8.55 -9.77
CA PHE A 441 8.43 -7.52 -8.73
C PHE A 441 7.97 -8.02 -7.35
N LEU A 442 6.91 -8.84 -7.31
CA LEU A 442 6.44 -9.44 -6.06
C LEU A 442 7.39 -10.55 -5.55
N GLU A 443 8.18 -11.16 -6.42
CA GLU A 443 9.21 -12.13 -6.04
C GLU A 443 10.44 -11.47 -5.38
N VAL A 444 10.82 -10.29 -5.85
CA VAL A 444 12.01 -9.56 -5.34
C VAL A 444 11.70 -8.78 -4.06
N ALA A 445 10.44 -8.43 -3.84
CA ALA A 445 10.00 -7.72 -2.65
C ALA A 445 9.71 -8.67 -1.46
N ASN A 446 10.39 -9.79 -1.37
CA ASN A 446 10.27 -10.80 -0.29
C ASN A 446 10.70 -10.32 1.10
N LEU A 447 10.92 -9.04 1.29
CA LEU A 447 11.39 -8.45 2.54
C LEU A 447 10.24 -7.78 3.28
N SER A 448 9.55 -8.55 4.12
CA SER A 448 8.75 -7.98 5.20
C SER A 448 9.62 -7.88 6.45
N LEU A 449 10.01 -6.67 6.77
CA LEU A 449 10.73 -6.35 8.02
C LEU A 449 9.83 -6.42 9.27
N ASP A 450 8.59 -6.94 9.13
CA ASP A 450 7.63 -7.04 10.23
C ASP A 450 7.73 -8.33 11.04
N GLU A 451 8.50 -9.30 10.57
CA GLU A 451 8.72 -10.56 11.29
C GLU A 451 10.17 -10.62 11.77
N PRO A 452 10.43 -10.53 13.07
CA PRO A 452 11.78 -10.60 13.65
C PRO A 452 12.59 -11.85 13.26
N GLY A 453 11.90 -12.96 12.97
CA GLY A 453 12.52 -14.20 12.50
C GLY A 453 13.04 -14.13 11.06
N LEU A 454 12.48 -13.25 10.21
CA LEU A 454 12.93 -13.04 8.84
C LEU A 454 14.10 -12.06 8.79
N GLU A 455 14.11 -11.03 9.67
CA GLU A 455 15.28 -10.17 9.86
C GLU A 455 16.53 -10.98 10.25
N ALA A 456 16.37 -11.92 11.21
CA ALA A 456 17.47 -12.78 11.64
C ALA A 456 17.98 -13.72 10.53
N GLY A 457 17.07 -14.27 9.69
CA GLY A 457 17.42 -15.11 8.55
C GLY A 457 18.14 -14.37 7.45
N PHE A 458 17.81 -13.10 7.24
CA PHE A 458 18.43 -12.26 6.22
C PHE A 458 19.82 -11.77 6.62
N ILE A 459 20.00 -11.45 7.91
CA ILE A 459 21.29 -11.00 8.48
C ILE A 459 22.31 -12.14 8.49
N ASN A 460 21.87 -13.38 8.69
CA ASN A 460 22.77 -14.55 8.76
C ASN A 460 23.15 -15.12 7.39
N ASN A 461 22.50 -14.70 6.28
CA ASN A 461 22.77 -15.16 4.92
C ASN A 461 23.47 -14.11 4.04
N ILE A 462 23.92 -12.99 4.58
CA ILE A 462 24.77 -11.98 3.96
C ILE A 462 26.13 -12.02 4.63
#